data_48a3698e019208d8caa884f25b752e7e
#
_entry.id   48a3698e019208d8caa884f25b752e7e
#
_cell.length_a   1.000
_cell.length_b   1.000
_cell.length_c   1.000
_cell.angle_alpha   90.00
_cell.angle_beta   90.00
_cell.angle_gamma   90.00
#
_symmetry.space_group_name_H-M   'P 1'
#
loop_
_entity.id
_entity.type
_entity.pdbx_description
1 polymer ?
#
loop_
_entity_poly.entity_id
_entity_poly.type
_entity_poly.pdbx_seq_one_letter_code
_entity_poly.pdbx_strand_id
1 'polypeptide(L)'
;MMADLQAHLERVVDADDAPQALARACGVVRDRLGATGAWVHAAGAPWLLLARAGATPDDVVARVVARAVETGRVTRAPGESAAAVPLRSAGTTVGALSCAWSAPPAIDAGQTELVLVAAATAAAPHATRLADARASAAAADGAPDGLGLVGASPAMVALRARVRRVAAAPFHVLVDGESGSGKELVARALHAAGPRRQRRLCTVNCAALTDELLEAELFGHTRGAFTGAVRERAGLFEEADGGTLFLDEVGELSLRAQAKLLRVIQDGEVRRVGESHARRVDVRIVAATNRVLADEVAAGRFRGDLRYRLEVVRIAVVPLRERPDDIAVLSRAFWVDAAARTGTRAALHPATLAALARYHWPGNVRELQNVIRALAVNAPSRGMVTPAALPAPIGLAATPAPTLSLARRGFEEQFVRAALARAGHRSTLAARELGVSRQGLRKLLVRLGIDADAKCRTCG
;
A
#
# COMPACT_ATOMS: atom_id res chain seq x y z
N MET A 1 -24.04 18.32 31.74
CA MET A 1 -23.16 17.15 31.55
C MET A 1 -23.06 16.71 30.08
N MET A 2 -24.19 16.43 29.38
CA MET A 2 -24.15 15.99 27.96
C MET A 2 -23.68 17.08 26.98
N ALA A 3 -24.16 18.33 27.12
CA ALA A 3 -23.75 19.43 26.23
C ALA A 3 -22.24 19.74 26.31
N ASP A 4 -21.65 19.60 27.47
CA ASP A 4 -20.23 19.80 27.71
C ASP A 4 -19.36 18.63 27.18
N LEU A 5 -19.88 17.39 27.23
CA LEU A 5 -19.25 16.25 26.56
C LEU A 5 -19.24 16.45 25.04
N GLN A 6 -20.36 16.87 24.47
CA GLN A 6 -20.49 17.14 23.03
C GLN A 6 -19.50 18.18 22.56
N ALA A 7 -19.37 19.33 23.25
CA ALA A 7 -18.41 20.38 22.93
C ALA A 7 -16.93 19.91 23.00
N HIS A 8 -16.61 18.94 23.89
CA HIS A 8 -15.29 18.36 23.97
C HIS A 8 -15.02 17.39 22.80
N LEU A 9 -16.03 16.60 22.39
CA LEU A 9 -15.91 15.68 21.28
C LEU A 9 -15.87 16.38 19.93
N GLU A 10 -16.59 17.48 19.75
CA GLU A 10 -16.49 18.36 18.56
C GLU A 10 -15.05 18.86 18.39
N ARG A 11 -14.39 19.27 19.47
CA ARG A 11 -12.96 19.65 19.43
C ARG A 11 -12.01 18.48 19.12
N VAL A 12 -12.42 17.24 19.35
CA VAL A 12 -11.66 16.06 18.90
C VAL A 12 -11.87 15.86 17.39
N VAL A 13 -13.11 15.94 16.92
CA VAL A 13 -13.45 15.75 15.50
C VAL A 13 -12.80 16.81 14.62
N ASP A 14 -12.81 18.09 15.07
CA ASP A 14 -12.30 19.23 14.33
C ASP A 14 -10.78 19.44 14.45
N ALA A 15 -10.09 18.62 15.25
CA ALA A 15 -8.65 18.76 15.42
C ALA A 15 -7.91 18.41 14.11
N ASP A 16 -6.98 19.27 13.76
CA ASP A 16 -6.14 19.13 12.57
C ASP A 16 -5.04 18.09 12.75
N ASP A 17 -4.50 18.00 13.96
CA ASP A 17 -3.42 17.09 14.33
C ASP A 17 -3.98 15.82 14.97
N ALA A 18 -3.76 14.67 14.30
CA ALA A 18 -4.27 13.38 14.76
C ALA A 18 -3.71 12.94 16.12
N PRO A 19 -2.40 13.05 16.44
CA PRO A 19 -1.86 12.80 17.77
C PRO A 19 -2.56 13.62 18.86
N GLN A 20 -2.77 14.91 18.64
CA GLN A 20 -3.42 15.80 19.60
C GLN A 20 -4.90 15.46 19.77
N ALA A 21 -5.61 15.11 18.67
CA ALA A 21 -7.00 14.65 18.72
C ALA A 21 -7.16 13.42 19.59
N LEU A 22 -6.31 12.42 19.37
CA LEU A 22 -6.34 11.17 20.14
C LEU A 22 -5.97 11.36 21.61
N ALA A 23 -4.98 12.23 21.90
CA ALA A 23 -4.63 12.56 23.27
C ALA A 23 -5.79 13.28 23.99
N ARG A 24 -6.50 14.18 23.30
CA ARG A 24 -7.72 14.83 23.84
C ARG A 24 -8.84 13.82 24.09
N ALA A 25 -9.08 12.88 23.18
CA ALA A 25 -10.08 11.83 23.38
C ALA A 25 -9.76 10.98 24.62
N CYS A 26 -8.50 10.57 24.79
CA CYS A 26 -8.05 9.90 26.01
C CYS A 26 -8.24 10.76 27.26
N GLY A 27 -7.93 12.05 27.20
CA GLY A 27 -8.14 13.00 28.30
C GLY A 27 -9.61 13.10 28.71
N VAL A 28 -10.51 13.25 27.72
CA VAL A 28 -11.97 13.30 27.97
C VAL A 28 -12.46 12.03 28.66
N VAL A 29 -12.05 10.86 28.20
CA VAL A 29 -12.40 9.57 28.79
C VAL A 29 -11.88 9.47 30.24
N ARG A 30 -10.59 9.75 30.45
CA ARG A 30 -9.98 9.71 31.78
C ARG A 30 -10.71 10.62 32.77
N ASP A 31 -10.89 11.88 32.40
CA ASP A 31 -11.41 12.91 33.32
C ASP A 31 -12.92 12.72 33.60
N ARG A 32 -13.69 12.29 32.58
CA ARG A 32 -15.13 12.07 32.74
C ARG A 32 -15.48 10.79 33.49
N LEU A 33 -14.69 9.76 33.33
CA LEU A 33 -14.93 8.47 33.96
C LEU A 33 -14.14 8.27 35.26
N GLY A 34 -13.33 9.27 35.66
CA GLY A 34 -12.45 9.16 36.84
C GLY A 34 -11.45 8.00 36.68
N ALA A 35 -11.03 7.72 35.45
CA ALA A 35 -10.13 6.63 35.16
C ALA A 35 -8.68 6.97 35.52
N THR A 36 -7.88 5.99 35.94
CA THR A 36 -6.43 6.14 36.18
C THR A 36 -5.66 6.32 34.90
N GLY A 37 -6.20 5.79 33.80
CA GLY A 37 -5.64 5.94 32.45
C GLY A 37 -6.65 5.62 31.37
N ALA A 38 -6.42 6.22 30.19
CA ALA A 38 -7.15 5.92 28.95
C ALA A 38 -6.18 5.83 27.79
N TRP A 39 -6.45 4.92 26.84
CA TRP A 39 -5.54 4.59 25.75
C TRP A 39 -6.27 4.34 24.44
N VAL A 40 -5.65 4.72 23.32
CA VAL A 40 -6.08 4.36 21.97
C VAL A 40 -5.04 3.44 21.36
N HIS A 41 -5.50 2.27 20.90
CA HIS A 41 -4.68 1.28 20.21
C HIS A 41 -5.17 1.08 18.77
N ALA A 42 -4.25 0.94 17.82
CA ALA A 42 -4.58 0.46 16.48
C ALA A 42 -4.64 -1.06 16.44
N ALA A 43 -5.51 -1.60 15.58
CA ALA A 43 -5.56 -3.04 15.31
C ALA A 43 -4.27 -3.48 14.60
N GLY A 44 -3.67 -4.57 15.09
CA GLY A 44 -2.41 -5.14 14.59
C GLY A 44 -1.78 -6.07 15.62
N ALA A 45 -0.80 -6.86 15.24
CA ALA A 45 -0.03 -7.68 16.16
C ALA A 45 1.47 -7.33 16.01
N PRO A 46 2.13 -6.75 17.03
CA PRO A 46 1.57 -6.35 18.33
C PRO A 46 0.69 -5.09 18.27
N TRP A 47 -0.14 -4.90 19.31
CA TRP A 47 -1.01 -3.72 19.42
C TRP A 47 -0.18 -2.43 19.44
N LEU A 48 -0.47 -1.54 18.52
CA LEU A 48 0.23 -0.25 18.43
C LEU A 48 -0.49 0.79 19.29
N LEU A 49 0.13 1.24 20.37
CA LEU A 49 -0.37 2.36 21.18
C LEU A 49 -0.26 3.67 20.39
N LEU A 50 -1.39 4.28 20.07
CA LEU A 50 -1.45 5.54 19.30
C LEU A 50 -1.42 6.78 20.21
N ALA A 51 -2.18 6.74 21.32
CA ALA A 51 -2.26 7.83 22.30
C ALA A 51 -2.58 7.30 23.69
N ARG A 52 -2.25 8.11 24.71
CA ARG A 52 -2.56 7.83 26.11
C ARG A 52 -2.83 9.09 26.91
N ALA A 53 -3.59 8.93 27.99
CA ALA A 53 -3.70 9.89 29.09
C ALA A 53 -3.64 9.13 30.42
N GLY A 54 -2.74 9.52 31.34
CA GLY A 54 -2.54 8.87 32.63
C GLY A 54 -1.52 7.72 32.61
N ALA A 55 -1.74 6.69 33.45
CA ALA A 55 -0.84 5.56 33.70
C ALA A 55 -0.46 4.77 32.43
N THR A 56 0.50 3.87 32.52
CA THR A 56 0.83 2.88 31.47
C THR A 56 -0.23 1.77 31.45
N PRO A 57 -0.63 1.25 30.28
CA PRO A 57 -1.57 0.14 30.21
C PRO A 57 -0.93 -1.14 30.75
N ASP A 58 -1.72 -1.94 31.44
CA ASP A 58 -1.32 -3.24 31.99
C ASP A 58 -1.88 -4.41 31.14
N ASP A 59 -1.61 -5.64 31.58
CA ASP A 59 -2.08 -6.85 30.88
C ASP A 59 -3.62 -6.98 30.90
N VAL A 60 -4.31 -6.38 31.89
CA VAL A 60 -5.77 -6.39 31.94
C VAL A 60 -6.32 -5.54 30.79
N VAL A 61 -5.76 -4.35 30.60
CA VAL A 61 -6.10 -3.46 29.49
C VAL A 61 -5.83 -4.17 28.15
N ALA A 62 -4.68 -4.83 28.00
CA ALA A 62 -4.34 -5.54 26.77
C ALA A 62 -5.39 -6.64 26.44
N ARG A 63 -5.85 -7.39 27.43
CA ARG A 63 -6.88 -8.44 27.24
C ARG A 63 -8.25 -7.85 26.83
N VAL A 64 -8.71 -6.78 27.46
CA VAL A 64 -10.01 -6.16 27.09
C VAL A 64 -9.95 -5.51 25.72
N VAL A 65 -8.82 -4.92 25.34
CA VAL A 65 -8.58 -4.38 24.00
C VAL A 65 -8.64 -5.48 22.94
N ALA A 66 -7.92 -6.58 23.14
CA ALA A 66 -7.92 -7.71 22.21
C ALA A 66 -9.35 -8.24 22.00
N ARG A 67 -10.08 -8.47 23.09
CA ARG A 67 -11.45 -8.98 23.04
C ARG A 67 -12.43 -7.98 22.42
N ALA A 68 -12.29 -6.68 22.66
CA ALA A 68 -13.14 -5.66 22.07
C ALA A 68 -12.95 -5.58 20.54
N VAL A 69 -11.72 -5.72 20.06
CA VAL A 69 -11.42 -5.74 18.61
C VAL A 69 -11.91 -7.02 17.96
N GLU A 70 -11.70 -8.18 18.59
CA GLU A 70 -12.12 -9.50 18.08
C GLU A 70 -13.65 -9.61 17.98
N THR A 71 -14.36 -9.21 19.04
CA THR A 71 -15.83 -9.32 19.11
C THR A 71 -16.55 -8.16 18.42
N GLY A 72 -15.88 -7.04 18.21
CA GLY A 72 -16.48 -5.80 17.73
C GLY A 72 -17.49 -5.20 18.72
N ARG A 73 -17.40 -5.52 20.02
CA ARG A 73 -18.33 -5.09 21.08
C ARG A 73 -17.56 -4.46 22.23
N VAL A 74 -18.28 -3.67 23.05
CA VAL A 74 -17.75 -3.17 24.31
C VAL A 74 -17.40 -4.35 25.21
N THR A 75 -16.20 -4.31 25.79
CA THR A 75 -15.68 -5.38 26.65
C THR A 75 -15.24 -4.78 27.97
N ARG A 76 -15.57 -5.47 29.09
CA ARG A 76 -15.16 -5.10 30.44
C ARG A 76 -14.37 -6.21 31.10
N ALA A 77 -13.42 -5.83 31.92
CA ALA A 77 -12.69 -6.79 32.76
C ALA A 77 -13.57 -7.28 33.94
N PRO A 78 -13.34 -8.50 34.44
CA PRO A 78 -13.94 -8.96 35.70
C PRO A 78 -13.65 -7.93 36.81
N GLY A 79 -14.68 -7.60 37.63
CA GLY A 79 -14.57 -6.61 38.68
C GLY A 79 -14.51 -5.14 38.18
N GLU A 80 -14.84 -4.91 36.91
CA GLU A 80 -14.92 -3.57 36.28
C GLU A 80 -13.65 -2.70 36.39
N SER A 81 -12.49 -3.34 36.53
CA SER A 81 -11.21 -2.62 36.64
C SER A 81 -10.72 -2.00 35.32
N ALA A 82 -11.25 -2.45 34.20
CA ALA A 82 -10.95 -1.90 32.86
C ALA A 82 -12.12 -2.13 31.91
N ALA A 83 -12.22 -1.23 30.90
CA ALA A 83 -13.17 -1.37 29.80
C ALA A 83 -12.52 -0.95 28.47
N ALA A 84 -12.98 -1.55 27.38
CA ALA A 84 -12.57 -1.18 26.02
C ALA A 84 -13.76 -1.19 25.08
N VAL A 85 -13.72 -0.27 24.11
CA VAL A 85 -14.71 -0.14 23.04
C VAL A 85 -13.98 -0.17 21.70
N PRO A 86 -14.50 -0.90 20.68
CA PRO A 86 -13.88 -0.92 19.38
C PRO A 86 -13.98 0.45 18.69
N LEU A 87 -12.88 0.88 18.09
CA LEU A 87 -12.86 2.02 17.17
C LEU A 87 -13.34 1.51 15.80
N ARG A 88 -14.49 2.01 15.36
CA ARG A 88 -15.09 1.62 14.09
C ARG A 88 -14.97 2.73 13.08
N SER A 89 -14.49 2.38 11.89
CA SER A 89 -14.45 3.26 10.73
C SER A 89 -15.11 2.55 9.55
N ALA A 90 -16.20 3.12 9.03
CA ALA A 90 -17.00 2.56 7.93
C ALA A 90 -17.32 1.04 8.07
N GLY A 91 -17.74 0.63 9.27
CA GLY A 91 -18.15 -0.76 9.56
C GLY A 91 -17.02 -1.71 9.93
N THR A 92 -15.77 -1.33 9.80
CA THR A 92 -14.60 -2.15 10.18
C THR A 92 -14.01 -1.69 11.52
N THR A 93 -13.52 -2.62 12.33
CA THR A 93 -12.80 -2.30 13.57
C THR A 93 -11.35 -1.98 13.24
N VAL A 94 -10.93 -0.72 13.48
CA VAL A 94 -9.59 -0.21 13.20
C VAL A 94 -8.70 -0.15 14.43
N GLY A 95 -9.25 -0.46 15.60
CA GLY A 95 -8.56 -0.45 16.88
C GLY A 95 -9.50 -0.49 18.06
N ALA A 96 -9.05 -0.04 19.23
CA ALA A 96 -9.88 0.13 20.42
C ALA A 96 -9.47 1.35 21.24
N LEU A 97 -10.45 1.98 21.87
CA LEU A 97 -10.29 2.95 22.97
C LEU A 97 -10.56 2.22 24.27
N SER A 98 -9.67 2.34 25.23
CA SER A 98 -9.76 1.65 26.53
C SER A 98 -9.49 2.59 27.69
N CYS A 99 -9.96 2.22 28.88
CA CYS A 99 -9.65 2.89 30.13
C CYS A 99 -9.57 1.88 31.28
N ALA A 100 -8.92 2.26 32.37
CA ALA A 100 -8.83 1.45 33.58
C ALA A 100 -9.01 2.29 34.86
N TRP A 101 -9.42 1.64 35.93
CA TRP A 101 -9.65 2.21 37.23
C TRP A 101 -8.90 1.44 38.32
N SER A 102 -8.46 2.14 39.37
CA SER A 102 -7.93 1.51 40.61
C SER A 102 -9.03 1.00 41.55
N ALA A 103 -10.25 1.52 41.42
CA ALA A 103 -11.45 1.11 42.10
C ALA A 103 -12.63 1.20 41.12
N PRO A 104 -13.72 0.43 41.31
CA PRO A 104 -14.89 0.49 40.43
C PRO A 104 -15.37 1.93 40.22
N PRO A 105 -15.75 2.33 38.98
CA PRO A 105 -16.17 3.69 38.69
C PRO A 105 -17.45 4.05 39.48
N ALA A 106 -17.51 5.29 39.97
CA ALA A 106 -18.70 5.83 40.64
C ALA A 106 -19.90 6.07 39.69
N ILE A 107 -19.67 5.90 38.39
CA ILE A 107 -20.62 6.13 37.31
C ILE A 107 -21.20 4.77 36.86
N ASP A 108 -22.50 4.73 36.55
CA ASP A 108 -23.14 3.52 36.11
C ASP A 108 -22.57 2.98 34.78
N ALA A 109 -22.81 1.69 34.55
CA ALA A 109 -22.28 0.98 33.39
C ALA A 109 -22.75 1.61 32.03
N GLY A 110 -24.01 2.08 31.97
CA GLY A 110 -24.56 2.69 30.75
C GLY A 110 -23.94 4.05 30.43
N GLN A 111 -23.70 4.88 31.43
CA GLN A 111 -23.02 6.17 31.25
C GLN A 111 -21.55 5.98 30.86
N THR A 112 -20.88 5.01 31.45
CA THR A 112 -19.51 4.63 31.08
C THR A 112 -19.42 4.23 29.60
N GLU A 113 -20.35 3.38 29.17
CA GLU A 113 -20.42 2.92 27.77
C GLU A 113 -20.70 4.07 26.81
N LEU A 114 -21.63 4.96 27.14
CA LEU A 114 -21.98 6.10 26.31
C LEU A 114 -20.76 7.02 26.08
N VAL A 115 -20.02 7.35 27.14
CA VAL A 115 -18.81 8.19 27.04
C VAL A 115 -17.74 7.51 26.19
N LEU A 116 -17.51 6.22 26.40
CA LEU A 116 -16.53 5.45 25.64
C LEU A 116 -16.88 5.36 24.15
N VAL A 117 -18.15 5.05 23.84
CA VAL A 117 -18.61 4.92 22.44
C VAL A 117 -18.53 6.28 21.72
N ALA A 118 -18.99 7.34 22.38
CA ALA A 118 -18.93 8.69 21.80
C ALA A 118 -17.47 9.15 21.54
N ALA A 119 -16.59 8.94 22.51
CA ALA A 119 -15.16 9.27 22.36
C ALA A 119 -14.48 8.38 21.28
N ALA A 120 -14.83 7.10 21.19
CA ALA A 120 -14.32 6.19 20.18
C ALA A 120 -14.78 6.60 18.77
N THR A 121 -16.02 7.01 18.60
CA THR A 121 -16.56 7.49 17.32
C THR A 121 -15.80 8.73 16.85
N ALA A 122 -15.56 9.68 17.74
CA ALA A 122 -14.77 10.88 17.42
C ALA A 122 -13.28 10.58 17.14
N ALA A 123 -12.69 9.62 17.84
CA ALA A 123 -11.29 9.23 17.72
C ALA A 123 -10.97 8.34 16.49
N ALA A 124 -11.93 7.55 16.00
CA ALA A 124 -11.69 6.54 14.96
C ALA A 124 -11.04 7.09 13.67
N PRO A 125 -11.46 8.21 13.07
CA PRO A 125 -10.82 8.77 11.86
C PRO A 125 -9.36 9.18 12.11
N HIS A 126 -9.07 9.72 13.30
CA HIS A 126 -7.72 10.14 13.69
C HIS A 126 -6.81 8.94 13.98
N ALA A 127 -7.34 7.88 14.60
CA ALA A 127 -6.61 6.65 14.85
C ALA A 127 -6.18 5.99 13.53
N THR A 128 -7.06 5.94 12.55
CA THR A 128 -6.73 5.40 11.21
C THR A 128 -5.62 6.21 10.54
N ARG A 129 -5.77 7.54 10.49
CA ARG A 129 -4.75 8.42 9.90
C ARG A 129 -3.38 8.26 10.56
N LEU A 130 -3.34 8.22 11.90
CA LEU A 130 -2.07 8.10 12.63
C LEU A 130 -1.45 6.70 12.48
N ALA A 131 -2.26 5.65 12.45
CA ALA A 131 -1.79 4.29 12.20
C ALA A 131 -1.21 4.16 10.78
N ASP A 132 -1.89 4.72 9.77
CA ASP A 132 -1.42 4.73 8.38
C ASP A 132 -0.14 5.58 8.23
N ALA A 133 -0.05 6.74 8.87
CA ALA A 133 1.15 7.57 8.85
C ALA A 133 2.34 6.86 9.52
N ARG A 134 2.12 6.18 10.65
CA ARG A 134 3.18 5.39 11.33
C ARG A 134 3.56 4.15 10.55
N ALA A 135 2.61 3.45 9.94
CA ALA A 135 2.89 2.32 9.06
C ALA A 135 3.67 2.78 7.81
N SER A 136 3.39 3.98 7.30
CA SER A 136 4.12 4.58 6.17
C SER A 136 5.50 5.06 6.59
N ALA A 137 5.65 5.66 7.78
CA ALA A 137 6.94 6.02 8.35
C ALA A 137 7.78 4.77 8.62
N ALA A 138 7.19 3.73 9.22
CA ALA A 138 7.84 2.42 9.42
C ALA A 138 8.15 1.72 8.08
N ALA A 139 7.37 1.98 7.02
CA ALA A 139 7.66 1.49 5.67
C ALA A 139 8.74 2.35 4.97
N ALA A 140 8.82 3.63 5.27
CA ALA A 140 9.92 4.51 4.85
C ALA A 140 11.20 4.24 5.67
N ASP A 141 11.07 3.99 6.98
CA ASP A 141 12.12 3.48 7.87
C ASP A 141 12.34 1.96 7.66
N GLY A 142 11.37 1.24 7.13
CA GLY A 142 11.45 -0.18 6.71
C GLY A 142 12.13 -0.36 5.36
N ALA A 143 12.70 0.72 4.80
CA ALA A 143 13.98 0.66 4.10
C ALA A 143 15.12 0.81 5.16
N PRO A 144 15.30 -0.16 6.10
CA PRO A 144 16.31 -0.05 7.15
C PRO A 144 17.72 0.09 6.59
N ASP A 145 17.85 0.21 5.32
CA ASP A 145 19.05 0.01 4.53
C ASP A 145 19.43 1.19 3.62
N GLY A 146 18.72 2.29 3.61
CA GLY A 146 19.00 3.42 2.71
C GLY A 146 18.85 3.13 1.20
N LEU A 147 18.27 1.98 0.82
CA LEU A 147 18.15 1.55 -0.58
C LEU A 147 16.93 2.17 -1.30
N GLY A 148 15.98 2.75 -0.58
CA GLY A 148 14.73 3.28 -1.16
C GLY A 148 13.78 2.23 -1.74
N LEU A 149 14.03 0.93 -1.47
CA LEU A 149 13.21 -0.19 -1.96
C LEU A 149 12.15 -0.56 -0.93
N VAL A 150 10.95 -0.03 -1.07
CA VAL A 150 9.80 -0.24 -0.17
C VAL A 150 9.15 -1.58 -0.43
N GLY A 151 8.85 -2.33 0.64
CA GLY A 151 8.15 -3.61 0.62
C GLY A 151 8.54 -4.49 1.80
N ALA A 152 7.58 -5.27 2.31
CA ALA A 152 7.75 -6.17 3.46
C ALA A 152 7.72 -7.65 3.06
N SER A 153 7.34 -7.97 1.83
CA SER A 153 7.25 -9.34 1.35
C SER A 153 8.61 -10.07 1.37
N PRO A 154 8.62 -11.41 1.50
CA PRO A 154 9.85 -12.20 1.42
C PRO A 154 10.62 -11.95 0.12
N ALA A 155 9.94 -11.70 -1.00
CA ALA A 155 10.54 -11.37 -2.28
C ALA A 155 11.33 -10.06 -2.21
N MET A 156 10.79 -9.02 -1.57
CA MET A 156 11.48 -7.74 -1.40
C MET A 156 12.64 -7.82 -0.40
N VAL A 157 12.53 -8.63 0.65
CA VAL A 157 13.63 -8.91 1.57
C VAL A 157 14.80 -9.58 0.83
N ALA A 158 14.52 -10.62 0.05
CA ALA A 158 15.51 -11.30 -0.77
C ALA A 158 16.13 -10.38 -1.83
N LEU A 159 15.32 -9.53 -2.49
CA LEU A 159 15.78 -8.56 -3.46
C LEU A 159 16.76 -7.56 -2.83
N ARG A 160 16.45 -6.97 -1.67
CA ARG A 160 17.35 -6.06 -0.96
C ARG A 160 18.67 -6.72 -0.58
N ALA A 161 18.62 -7.95 -0.04
CA ALA A 161 19.83 -8.71 0.29
C ALA A 161 20.69 -8.98 -0.95
N ARG A 162 20.06 -9.31 -2.09
CA ARG A 162 20.77 -9.51 -3.37
C ARG A 162 21.37 -8.22 -3.90
N VAL A 163 20.63 -7.10 -3.86
CA VAL A 163 21.11 -5.78 -4.27
C VAL A 163 22.37 -5.39 -3.49
N ARG A 164 22.40 -5.55 -2.17
CA ARG A 164 23.59 -5.25 -1.34
C ARG A 164 24.78 -6.08 -1.74
N ARG A 165 24.58 -7.39 -1.91
CA ARG A 165 25.68 -8.31 -2.30
C ARG A 165 26.25 -7.94 -3.66
N VAL A 166 25.36 -7.66 -4.64
CA VAL A 166 25.76 -7.33 -6.01
C VAL A 166 26.33 -5.91 -6.12
N ALA A 167 25.87 -4.98 -5.29
CA ALA A 167 26.34 -3.60 -5.30
C ALA A 167 27.86 -3.49 -5.05
N ALA A 168 28.41 -4.33 -4.18
CA ALA A 168 29.83 -4.35 -3.85
C ALA A 168 30.72 -4.88 -4.98
N ALA A 169 30.17 -5.65 -5.93
CA ALA A 169 30.94 -6.25 -7.01
C ALA A 169 31.10 -5.26 -8.20
N PRO A 170 32.24 -5.27 -8.90
CA PRO A 170 32.49 -4.36 -10.03
C PRO A 170 31.80 -4.77 -11.33
N PHE A 171 31.05 -5.89 -11.32
CA PHE A 171 30.47 -6.46 -12.53
C PHE A 171 29.26 -5.67 -13.06
N HIS A 172 29.00 -5.83 -14.36
CA HIS A 172 27.78 -5.36 -14.98
C HIS A 172 26.57 -6.15 -14.46
N VAL A 173 25.40 -5.49 -14.40
CA VAL A 173 24.19 -6.06 -13.83
C VAL A 173 23.04 -5.90 -14.82
N LEU A 174 22.35 -7.01 -15.08
CA LEU A 174 21.09 -6.99 -15.82
C LEU A 174 19.93 -7.09 -14.83
N VAL A 175 19.05 -6.10 -14.84
CA VAL A 175 17.81 -6.06 -14.03
C VAL A 175 16.64 -6.39 -14.96
N ASP A 176 16.02 -7.53 -14.77
CA ASP A 176 14.85 -7.93 -15.56
C ASP A 176 13.55 -7.87 -14.74
N GLY A 177 12.46 -7.61 -15.42
CA GLY A 177 11.13 -7.54 -14.80
C GLY A 177 10.16 -6.73 -15.65
N GLU A 178 8.89 -6.89 -15.36
CA GLU A 178 7.82 -6.22 -16.09
C GLU A 178 7.92 -4.69 -16.02
N SER A 179 7.27 -4.02 -16.97
CA SER A 179 7.17 -2.56 -16.95
C SER A 179 6.49 -2.08 -15.66
N GLY A 180 7.03 -1.00 -15.06
CA GLY A 180 6.49 -0.45 -13.82
C GLY A 180 6.76 -1.26 -12.55
N SER A 181 7.55 -2.34 -12.58
CA SER A 181 7.87 -3.17 -11.41
C SER A 181 8.87 -2.52 -10.44
N GLY A 182 9.62 -1.48 -10.88
CA GLY A 182 10.60 -0.75 -10.07
C GLY A 182 12.07 -1.00 -10.45
N LYS A 183 12.36 -1.47 -11.67
CA LYS A 183 13.74 -1.73 -12.16
C LYS A 183 14.68 -0.52 -11.98
N GLU A 184 14.20 0.69 -12.26
CA GLU A 184 14.98 1.91 -12.07
C GLU A 184 15.38 2.13 -10.60
N LEU A 185 14.46 1.87 -9.65
CA LEU A 185 14.79 1.98 -8.22
C LEU A 185 15.85 0.96 -7.80
N VAL A 186 15.83 -0.24 -8.37
CA VAL A 186 16.87 -1.25 -8.16
C VAL A 186 18.23 -0.78 -8.69
N ALA A 187 18.26 -0.15 -9.86
CA ALA A 187 19.50 0.41 -10.44
C ALA A 187 20.06 1.54 -9.57
N ARG A 188 19.20 2.45 -9.09
CA ARG A 188 19.60 3.50 -8.14
C ARG A 188 20.12 2.93 -6.83
N ALA A 189 19.47 1.89 -6.30
CA ALA A 189 19.89 1.19 -5.08
C ALA A 189 21.24 0.48 -5.25
N LEU A 190 21.51 -0.14 -6.41
CA LEU A 190 22.81 -0.75 -6.73
C LEU A 190 23.93 0.29 -6.77
N HIS A 191 23.68 1.46 -7.32
CA HIS A 191 24.64 2.55 -7.33
C HIS A 191 24.89 3.10 -5.93
N ALA A 192 23.81 3.43 -5.19
CA ALA A 192 23.88 4.01 -3.85
C ALA A 192 24.57 3.11 -2.82
N ALA A 193 24.37 1.79 -2.94
CA ALA A 193 25.04 0.80 -2.08
C ALA A 193 26.44 0.40 -2.57
N GLY A 194 26.84 0.84 -3.76
CA GLY A 194 28.10 0.43 -4.40
C GLY A 194 29.30 1.32 -4.03
N PRO A 195 30.54 0.89 -4.42
CA PRO A 195 31.74 1.65 -4.17
C PRO A 195 31.79 2.98 -4.96
N ARG A 196 31.01 3.08 -6.05
CA ARG A 196 30.91 4.28 -6.91
C ARG A 196 29.78 5.24 -6.48
N ARG A 197 29.18 5.09 -5.28
CA ARG A 197 28.04 5.89 -4.80
C ARG A 197 28.23 7.39 -4.78
N GLN A 198 29.49 7.86 -4.67
CA GLN A 198 29.86 9.28 -4.71
C GLN A 198 30.20 9.77 -6.14
N ARG A 199 30.24 8.87 -7.09
CA ARG A 199 30.48 9.18 -8.49
C ARG A 199 29.13 9.40 -9.22
N ARG A 200 29.21 9.82 -10.47
CA ARG A 200 28.03 10.14 -11.28
C ARG A 200 27.22 8.87 -11.59
N LEU A 201 25.89 8.97 -11.48
CA LEU A 201 24.94 8.02 -12.03
C LEU A 201 24.28 8.70 -13.25
N CYS A 202 24.63 8.27 -14.44
CA CYS A 202 23.94 8.68 -15.66
C CYS A 202 22.84 7.69 -15.99
N THR A 203 21.69 8.17 -16.50
CA THR A 203 20.54 7.33 -16.82
C THR A 203 20.02 7.68 -18.21
N VAL A 204 19.66 6.67 -18.98
CA VAL A 204 19.01 6.84 -20.28
C VAL A 204 17.98 5.74 -20.50
N ASN A 205 16.84 6.12 -21.08
CA ASN A 205 15.84 5.16 -21.54
C ASN A 205 16.03 4.94 -23.05
N CYS A 206 16.38 3.70 -23.42
CA CYS A 206 16.69 3.37 -24.81
C CYS A 206 15.46 3.34 -25.73
N ALA A 207 14.25 3.25 -25.17
CA ALA A 207 13.00 3.29 -25.93
C ALA A 207 12.46 4.72 -26.17
N ALA A 208 13.02 5.73 -25.48
CA ALA A 208 12.46 7.08 -25.50
C ALA A 208 13.00 7.96 -26.68
N LEU A 209 14.03 7.52 -27.36
CA LEU A 209 14.75 8.30 -28.39
C LEU A 209 14.81 7.52 -29.71
N THR A 210 14.95 8.24 -30.82
CA THR A 210 15.29 7.61 -32.10
C THR A 210 16.73 7.08 -32.05
N ASP A 211 17.05 6.09 -32.89
CA ASP A 211 18.35 5.43 -32.89
C ASP A 211 19.52 6.41 -33.02
N GLU A 212 19.39 7.41 -33.89
CA GLU A 212 20.43 8.42 -34.15
C GLU A 212 20.64 9.32 -32.92
N LEU A 213 19.54 9.75 -32.26
CA LEU A 213 19.61 10.56 -31.05
C LEU A 213 20.14 9.76 -29.88
N LEU A 214 19.75 8.50 -29.77
CA LEU A 214 20.22 7.60 -28.73
C LEU A 214 21.73 7.32 -28.85
N GLU A 215 22.21 7.07 -30.07
CA GLU A 215 23.66 6.95 -30.35
C GLU A 215 24.43 8.24 -29.99
N ALA A 216 23.87 9.39 -30.34
CA ALA A 216 24.50 10.69 -30.03
C ALA A 216 24.50 10.97 -28.51
N GLU A 217 23.45 10.61 -27.78
CA GLU A 217 23.40 10.74 -26.31
C GLU A 217 24.36 9.75 -25.63
N LEU A 218 24.39 8.48 -26.04
CA LEU A 218 25.26 7.48 -25.44
C LEU A 218 26.74 7.72 -25.69
N PHE A 219 27.10 7.92 -26.97
CA PHE A 219 28.50 7.93 -27.41
C PHE A 219 29.05 9.32 -27.63
N GLY A 220 28.20 10.36 -27.70
CA GLY A 220 28.57 11.70 -28.08
C GLY A 220 28.66 11.87 -29.60
N HIS A 221 28.84 13.10 -30.08
CA HIS A 221 28.96 13.43 -31.49
C HIS A 221 29.91 14.61 -31.74
N THR A 222 30.51 14.62 -32.88
CA THR A 222 31.27 15.77 -33.39
C THR A 222 30.35 16.73 -34.16
N ARG A 223 30.81 17.95 -34.37
CA ARG A 223 30.09 18.91 -35.20
C ARG A 223 29.91 18.35 -36.62
N GLY A 224 28.70 18.41 -37.15
CA GLY A 224 28.35 17.91 -38.47
C GLY A 224 28.15 16.40 -38.60
N ALA A 225 28.12 15.66 -37.51
CA ALA A 225 27.94 14.19 -37.50
C ALA A 225 26.58 13.74 -38.05
N PHE A 226 25.55 14.56 -37.91
CA PHE A 226 24.19 14.38 -38.47
C PHE A 226 23.48 15.71 -38.64
N THR A 227 22.34 15.72 -39.32
CA THR A 227 21.53 16.93 -39.55
C THR A 227 21.07 17.50 -38.21
N GLY A 228 21.58 18.69 -37.82
CA GLY A 228 21.32 19.32 -36.52
C GLY A 228 22.48 19.26 -35.53
N ALA A 229 23.59 18.58 -35.83
CA ALA A 229 24.81 18.56 -35.02
C ALA A 229 25.62 19.85 -35.14
N VAL A 230 25.10 20.96 -34.61
CA VAL A 230 25.73 22.32 -34.71
C VAL A 230 26.99 22.42 -33.85
N ARG A 231 27.09 21.72 -32.74
CA ARG A 231 28.21 21.70 -31.79
C ARG A 231 28.59 20.25 -31.47
N GLU A 232 29.83 20.04 -31.07
CA GLU A 232 30.25 18.78 -30.51
C GLU A 232 29.68 18.63 -29.08
N ARG A 233 29.37 17.39 -28.68
CA ARG A 233 28.89 17.05 -27.33
C ARG A 233 29.46 15.71 -26.87
N ALA A 234 29.91 15.68 -25.61
CA ALA A 234 30.31 14.44 -24.96
C ALA A 234 29.08 13.55 -24.76
N GLY A 235 29.28 12.24 -24.84
CA GLY A 235 28.22 11.26 -24.58
C GLY A 235 28.17 10.82 -23.11
N LEU A 236 27.07 10.12 -22.75
CA LEU A 236 26.84 9.62 -21.40
C LEU A 236 27.94 8.66 -20.91
N PHE A 237 28.63 7.93 -21.82
CA PHE A 237 29.77 7.11 -21.42
C PHE A 237 30.96 7.95 -20.96
N GLU A 238 31.24 9.07 -21.61
CA GLU A 238 32.27 10.00 -21.16
C GLU A 238 31.87 10.71 -19.86
N GLU A 239 30.58 11.10 -19.74
CA GLU A 239 30.06 11.73 -18.53
C GLU A 239 30.00 10.81 -17.31
N ALA A 240 29.83 9.51 -17.54
CA ALA A 240 29.78 8.49 -16.49
C ALA A 240 31.14 7.91 -16.12
N ASP A 241 32.23 8.44 -16.65
CA ASP A 241 33.58 7.91 -16.41
C ASP A 241 33.90 7.86 -14.90
N GLY A 242 34.41 6.72 -14.43
CA GLY A 242 34.60 6.39 -13.00
C GLY A 242 33.29 6.13 -12.24
N GLY A 243 32.13 6.28 -12.88
CA GLY A 243 30.79 6.18 -12.28
C GLY A 243 29.98 4.98 -12.76
N THR A 244 28.67 5.18 -12.87
CA THR A 244 27.69 4.16 -13.28
C THR A 244 26.78 4.70 -14.38
N LEU A 245 26.54 3.91 -15.41
CA LEU A 245 25.53 4.19 -16.45
C LEU A 245 24.38 3.20 -16.31
N PHE A 246 23.18 3.71 -16.17
CA PHE A 246 21.94 2.94 -16.19
C PHE A 246 21.29 3.03 -17.57
N LEU A 247 21.13 1.88 -18.23
CA LEU A 247 20.47 1.71 -19.52
C LEU A 247 19.09 1.06 -19.27
N ASP A 248 18.02 1.85 -19.32
CA ASP A 248 16.67 1.32 -19.23
C ASP A 248 16.16 0.84 -20.58
N GLU A 249 15.45 -0.27 -20.60
CA GLU A 249 14.90 -0.95 -21.78
C GLU A 249 16.00 -1.25 -22.84
N VAL A 250 17.10 -1.86 -22.39
CA VAL A 250 18.27 -2.17 -23.25
C VAL A 250 17.93 -3.08 -24.44
N GLY A 251 16.84 -3.87 -24.34
CA GLY A 251 16.32 -4.68 -25.43
C GLY A 251 15.78 -3.91 -26.64
N GLU A 252 15.62 -2.58 -26.52
CA GLU A 252 15.17 -1.70 -27.62
C GLU A 252 16.32 -1.11 -28.45
N LEU A 253 17.58 -1.37 -28.06
CA LEU A 253 18.74 -0.90 -28.80
C LEU A 253 18.78 -1.46 -30.23
N SER A 254 19.09 -0.63 -31.21
CA SER A 254 19.40 -1.09 -32.58
C SER A 254 20.68 -1.94 -32.61
N LEU A 255 20.78 -2.85 -33.56
CA LEU A 255 21.98 -3.70 -33.73
C LEU A 255 23.26 -2.89 -33.85
N ARG A 256 23.17 -1.68 -34.41
CA ARG A 256 24.30 -0.74 -34.56
C ARG A 256 24.72 -0.18 -33.19
N ALA A 257 23.78 0.27 -32.37
CA ALA A 257 24.05 0.74 -31.02
C ALA A 257 24.58 -0.40 -30.13
N GLN A 258 24.02 -1.63 -30.27
CA GLN A 258 24.50 -2.82 -29.58
C GLN A 258 25.97 -3.13 -29.92
N ALA A 259 26.38 -3.00 -31.16
CA ALA A 259 27.78 -3.24 -31.56
C ALA A 259 28.73 -2.22 -30.94
N LYS A 260 28.34 -0.95 -30.85
CA LYS A 260 29.12 0.09 -30.16
C LYS A 260 29.17 -0.16 -28.64
N LEU A 261 28.05 -0.48 -28.03
CA LEU A 261 27.97 -0.82 -26.60
C LEU A 261 28.87 -1.99 -26.25
N LEU A 262 28.91 -3.03 -27.09
CA LEU A 262 29.80 -4.19 -26.90
C LEU A 262 31.28 -3.76 -26.84
N ARG A 263 31.73 -2.88 -27.69
CA ARG A 263 33.11 -2.35 -27.67
C ARG A 263 33.41 -1.60 -26.39
N VAL A 264 32.50 -0.78 -25.91
CA VAL A 264 32.69 -0.07 -24.64
C VAL A 264 32.81 -1.05 -23.47
N ILE A 265 31.97 -2.13 -23.45
CA ILE A 265 32.00 -3.15 -22.41
C ILE A 265 33.29 -3.99 -22.46
N GLN A 266 33.78 -4.32 -23.65
CA GLN A 266 34.93 -5.19 -23.83
C GLN A 266 36.28 -4.46 -23.66
N ASP A 267 36.40 -3.32 -24.32
CA ASP A 267 37.67 -2.62 -24.49
C ASP A 267 37.78 -1.36 -23.60
N GLY A 268 36.66 -0.92 -23.00
CA GLY A 268 36.59 0.37 -22.31
C GLY A 268 36.73 1.57 -23.26
N GLU A 269 36.46 1.39 -24.57
CA GLU A 269 36.66 2.44 -25.56
C GLU A 269 35.34 2.96 -26.08
N VAL A 270 35.17 4.29 -26.03
CA VAL A 270 34.07 5.01 -26.66
C VAL A 270 34.55 5.85 -27.82
N ARG A 271 33.75 5.89 -28.91
CA ARG A 271 33.99 6.76 -30.08
C ARG A 271 32.76 7.60 -30.36
N ARG A 272 32.94 8.90 -30.46
CA ARG A 272 31.83 9.81 -30.82
C ARG A 272 31.36 9.56 -32.25
N VAL A 273 30.10 9.82 -32.48
CA VAL A 273 29.53 9.75 -33.82
C VAL A 273 30.23 10.80 -34.70
N GLY A 274 30.76 10.37 -35.86
CA GLY A 274 31.54 11.23 -36.77
C GLY A 274 33.04 11.33 -36.45
N GLU A 275 33.55 10.56 -35.44
CA GLU A 275 34.96 10.60 -35.06
C GLU A 275 35.60 9.19 -35.14
N SER A 276 36.88 9.17 -35.53
CA SER A 276 37.70 7.94 -35.54
C SER A 276 38.48 7.72 -34.23
N HIS A 277 38.73 8.79 -33.47
CA HIS A 277 39.48 8.73 -32.21
C HIS A 277 38.68 8.00 -31.11
N ALA A 278 39.36 7.05 -30.43
CA ALA A 278 38.80 6.34 -29.30
C ALA A 278 39.23 6.99 -27.98
N ARG A 279 38.32 7.09 -27.03
CA ARG A 279 38.56 7.55 -25.66
C ARG A 279 38.37 6.38 -24.69
N ARG A 280 39.23 6.23 -23.70
CA ARG A 280 39.05 5.22 -22.66
C ARG A 280 38.14 5.73 -21.58
N VAL A 281 37.23 4.85 -21.11
CA VAL A 281 36.29 5.10 -20.03
C VAL A 281 36.19 3.87 -19.12
N ASP A 282 36.03 4.11 -17.83
CA ASP A 282 35.75 3.06 -16.83
C ASP A 282 34.35 3.24 -16.26
N VAL A 283 33.35 2.62 -16.87
CA VAL A 283 31.94 2.76 -16.52
C VAL A 283 31.34 1.44 -16.07
N ARG A 284 30.74 1.42 -14.87
CA ARG A 284 29.92 0.31 -14.45
C ARG A 284 28.54 0.40 -15.13
N ILE A 285 28.11 -0.65 -15.81
CA ILE A 285 26.82 -0.69 -16.49
C ILE A 285 25.79 -1.43 -15.65
N VAL A 286 24.63 -0.82 -15.45
CA VAL A 286 23.41 -1.48 -14.98
C VAL A 286 22.41 -1.37 -16.11
N ALA A 287 22.01 -2.50 -16.69
CA ALA A 287 21.04 -2.54 -17.78
C ALA A 287 19.69 -3.06 -17.24
N ALA A 288 18.58 -2.53 -17.73
CA ALA A 288 17.25 -3.04 -17.41
C ALA A 288 16.48 -3.39 -18.68
N THR A 289 15.61 -4.39 -18.59
CA THR A 289 14.73 -4.79 -19.69
C THR A 289 13.46 -5.47 -19.18
N ASN A 290 12.38 -5.34 -19.92
CA ASN A 290 11.14 -6.12 -19.75
C ASN A 290 11.05 -7.29 -20.75
N ARG A 291 12.00 -7.40 -21.70
CA ARG A 291 12.06 -8.48 -22.69
C ARG A 291 12.94 -9.63 -22.23
N VAL A 292 12.63 -10.82 -22.68
CA VAL A 292 13.50 -12.01 -22.52
C VAL A 292 14.59 -11.93 -23.57
N LEU A 293 15.81 -11.46 -23.20
CA LEU A 293 16.90 -11.24 -24.16
C LEU A 293 17.28 -12.51 -24.92
N ALA A 294 17.06 -13.73 -24.38
CA ALA A 294 17.29 -14.97 -25.09
C ALA A 294 16.40 -15.09 -26.34
N ASP A 295 15.14 -14.71 -26.22
CA ASP A 295 14.17 -14.73 -27.32
C ASP A 295 14.49 -13.66 -28.37
N GLU A 296 14.95 -12.48 -27.92
CA GLU A 296 15.42 -11.42 -28.82
C GLU A 296 16.68 -11.83 -29.61
N VAL A 297 17.58 -12.61 -29.00
CA VAL A 297 18.74 -13.21 -29.69
C VAL A 297 18.30 -14.25 -30.71
N ALA A 298 17.39 -15.15 -30.36
CA ALA A 298 16.85 -16.14 -31.28
C ALA A 298 16.13 -15.51 -32.47
N ALA A 299 15.47 -14.36 -32.25
CA ALA A 299 14.81 -13.57 -33.29
C ALA A 299 15.74 -12.65 -34.11
N GLY A 300 17.04 -12.62 -33.81
CA GLY A 300 18.03 -11.78 -34.50
C GLY A 300 17.94 -10.29 -34.18
N ARG A 301 17.16 -9.88 -33.18
CA ARG A 301 17.01 -8.49 -32.76
C ARG A 301 18.01 -8.07 -31.69
N PHE A 302 18.64 -9.03 -31.02
CA PHE A 302 19.68 -8.76 -30.02
C PHE A 302 20.90 -9.65 -30.26
N ARG A 303 22.11 -9.11 -30.03
CA ARG A 303 23.37 -9.83 -30.22
C ARG A 303 23.64 -10.76 -29.04
N GLY A 304 23.99 -12.01 -29.32
CA GLY A 304 24.32 -13.01 -28.30
C GLY A 304 25.55 -12.65 -27.50
N ASP A 305 26.59 -12.09 -28.16
CA ASP A 305 27.85 -11.67 -27.51
C ASP A 305 27.62 -10.53 -26.49
N LEU A 306 26.82 -9.55 -26.84
CA LEU A 306 26.43 -8.45 -25.95
C LEU A 306 25.62 -8.97 -24.75
N ARG A 307 24.67 -9.89 -24.98
CA ARG A 307 23.87 -10.49 -23.90
C ARG A 307 24.78 -11.12 -22.84
N TYR A 308 25.73 -11.95 -23.23
CA TYR A 308 26.64 -12.60 -22.27
C TYR A 308 27.50 -11.63 -21.49
N ARG A 309 27.82 -10.46 -22.05
CA ARG A 309 28.59 -9.41 -21.36
C ARG A 309 27.73 -8.57 -20.41
N LEU A 310 26.44 -8.40 -20.69
CA LEU A 310 25.51 -7.68 -19.82
C LEU A 310 24.97 -8.57 -18.70
N GLU A 311 24.73 -9.87 -18.97
CA GLU A 311 24.10 -10.84 -18.05
C GLU A 311 25.13 -11.52 -17.13
N VAL A 312 26.22 -10.83 -16.72
CA VAL A 312 27.19 -11.37 -15.77
C VAL A 312 26.52 -11.59 -14.41
N VAL A 313 25.72 -10.64 -13.97
CA VAL A 313 24.86 -10.76 -12.79
C VAL A 313 23.44 -10.37 -13.17
N ARG A 314 22.49 -11.27 -12.88
CA ARG A 314 21.07 -11.04 -13.15
C ARG A 314 20.31 -10.80 -11.85
N ILE A 315 19.44 -9.77 -11.83
CA ILE A 315 18.51 -9.47 -10.74
C ILE A 315 17.09 -9.42 -11.33
N ALA A 316 16.24 -10.39 -10.96
CA ALA A 316 14.85 -10.39 -11.35
C ALA A 316 14.01 -9.58 -10.34
N VAL A 317 13.17 -8.68 -10.86
CA VAL A 317 12.21 -7.91 -10.07
C VAL A 317 10.83 -8.53 -10.23
N VAL A 318 10.34 -9.10 -9.15
CA VAL A 318 9.05 -9.82 -9.11
C VAL A 318 7.90 -8.83 -9.36
N PRO A 319 6.91 -9.18 -10.23
CA PRO A 319 5.76 -8.33 -10.48
C PRO A 319 4.87 -8.18 -9.24
N LEU A 320 4.11 -7.08 -9.17
CA LEU A 320 3.35 -6.71 -7.96
C LEU A 320 2.30 -7.76 -7.56
N ARG A 321 1.69 -8.45 -8.52
CA ARG A 321 0.72 -9.55 -8.29
C ARG A 321 1.31 -10.75 -7.53
N GLU A 322 2.63 -10.95 -7.58
CA GLU A 322 3.33 -12.03 -6.88
C GLU A 322 3.85 -11.61 -5.49
N ARG A 323 3.59 -10.34 -5.10
CA ARG A 323 3.91 -9.78 -3.78
C ARG A 323 2.74 -8.97 -3.22
N PRO A 324 1.57 -9.59 -3.01
CA PRO A 324 0.35 -8.88 -2.60
C PRO A 324 0.48 -8.18 -1.24
N ASP A 325 1.33 -8.69 -0.35
CA ASP A 325 1.60 -8.09 0.95
C ASP A 325 2.21 -6.68 0.84
N ASP A 326 2.93 -6.39 -0.25
CA ASP A 326 3.53 -5.10 -0.49
C ASP A 326 2.51 -4.06 -0.96
N ILE A 327 1.36 -4.48 -1.52
CA ILE A 327 0.37 -3.56 -2.08
C ILE A 327 -0.17 -2.61 -1.02
N ALA A 328 -0.50 -3.12 0.16
CA ALA A 328 -1.00 -2.29 1.26
C ALA A 328 0.07 -1.29 1.75
N VAL A 329 1.32 -1.74 1.86
CA VAL A 329 2.46 -0.92 2.30
C VAL A 329 2.74 0.20 1.27
N LEU A 330 2.84 -0.15 0.00
CA LEU A 330 3.05 0.80 -1.11
C LEU A 330 1.90 1.79 -1.22
N SER A 331 0.65 1.32 -1.11
CA SER A 331 -0.54 2.18 -1.17
C SER A 331 -0.53 3.24 -0.07
N ARG A 332 -0.17 2.88 1.16
CA ARG A 332 -0.05 3.83 2.27
C ARG A 332 1.08 4.84 2.03
N ALA A 333 2.25 4.37 1.59
CA ALA A 333 3.38 5.25 1.29
C ALA A 333 3.02 6.28 0.19
N PHE A 334 2.40 5.83 -0.90
CA PHE A 334 1.96 6.72 -1.98
C PHE A 334 0.83 7.64 -1.55
N TRP A 335 -0.06 7.18 -0.66
CA TRP A 335 -1.15 8.00 -0.13
C TRP A 335 -0.63 9.17 0.69
N VAL A 336 0.35 8.97 1.56
CA VAL A 336 0.96 10.03 2.38
C VAL A 336 1.54 11.12 1.49
N ASP A 337 2.32 10.77 0.46
CA ASP A 337 2.86 11.74 -0.50
C ASP A 337 1.75 12.46 -1.28
N ALA A 338 0.77 11.71 -1.79
CA ALA A 338 -0.31 12.28 -2.58
C ALA A 338 -1.24 13.17 -1.73
N ALA A 339 -1.57 12.75 -0.51
CA ALA A 339 -2.39 13.53 0.42
C ALA A 339 -1.72 14.85 0.84
N ALA A 340 -0.40 14.82 1.07
CA ALA A 340 0.36 16.04 1.36
C ALA A 340 0.30 17.06 0.21
N ARG A 341 0.32 16.58 -1.04
CA ARG A 341 0.26 17.43 -2.25
C ARG A 341 -1.12 17.96 -2.55
N THR A 342 -2.18 17.20 -2.23
CA THR A 342 -3.58 17.60 -2.50
C THR A 342 -4.22 18.32 -1.33
N GLY A 343 -3.59 18.32 -0.15
CA GLY A 343 -4.12 18.92 1.08
C GLY A 343 -5.26 18.12 1.72
N THR A 344 -5.58 16.91 1.22
CA THR A 344 -6.60 16.05 1.82
C THR A 344 -6.11 15.47 3.15
N ARG A 345 -7.03 15.40 4.12
CA ARG A 345 -6.82 14.74 5.41
C ARG A 345 -7.57 13.42 5.53
N ALA A 346 -8.16 12.96 4.44
CA ALA A 346 -8.79 11.65 4.38
C ALA A 346 -7.76 10.53 4.53
N ALA A 347 -8.21 9.35 4.96
CA ALA A 347 -7.39 8.14 5.03
C ALA A 347 -7.97 7.05 4.11
N LEU A 348 -7.14 6.12 3.67
CA LEU A 348 -7.60 4.94 2.93
C LEU A 348 -8.35 3.99 3.87
N HIS A 349 -9.56 3.60 3.49
CA HIS A 349 -10.33 2.62 4.25
C HIS A 349 -9.67 1.23 4.16
N PRO A 350 -9.64 0.40 5.24
CA PRO A 350 -9.08 -0.95 5.18
C PRO A 350 -9.67 -1.82 4.06
N ALA A 351 -10.98 -1.70 3.79
CA ALA A 351 -11.61 -2.40 2.68
C ALA A 351 -11.11 -1.92 1.30
N THR A 352 -10.69 -0.65 1.17
CA THR A 352 -10.06 -0.12 -0.04
C THR A 352 -8.69 -0.76 -0.26
N LEU A 353 -7.88 -0.87 0.81
CA LEU A 353 -6.60 -1.58 0.74
C LEU A 353 -6.78 -3.05 0.39
N ALA A 354 -7.79 -3.72 0.96
CA ALA A 354 -8.12 -5.11 0.63
C ALA A 354 -8.59 -5.26 -0.83
N ALA A 355 -9.31 -4.28 -1.38
CA ALA A 355 -9.70 -4.27 -2.78
C ALA A 355 -8.50 -4.10 -3.72
N LEU A 356 -7.60 -3.17 -3.40
CA LEU A 356 -6.35 -2.96 -4.14
C LEU A 356 -5.47 -4.23 -4.14
N ALA A 357 -5.42 -4.97 -3.02
CA ALA A 357 -4.63 -6.21 -2.90
C ALA A 357 -5.13 -7.36 -3.80
N ARG A 358 -6.40 -7.34 -4.24
CA ARG A 358 -6.98 -8.38 -5.11
C ARG A 358 -6.78 -8.12 -6.60
N TYR A 359 -6.42 -6.93 -7.00
CA TYR A 359 -6.23 -6.59 -8.40
C TYR A 359 -4.87 -7.08 -8.91
N HIS A 360 -4.79 -7.42 -10.19
CA HIS A 360 -3.59 -8.05 -10.78
C HIS A 360 -2.47 -7.07 -11.14
N TRP A 361 -2.74 -5.78 -11.19
CA TRP A 361 -1.77 -4.71 -11.47
C TRP A 361 -0.92 -4.95 -12.73
N PRO A 362 -1.50 -4.99 -13.93
CA PRO A 362 -0.73 -5.18 -15.17
C PRO A 362 0.34 -4.10 -15.37
N GLY A 363 0.12 -2.87 -14.91
CA GLY A 363 1.11 -1.78 -14.88
C GLY A 363 1.94 -1.73 -13.60
N ASN A 364 1.87 -2.77 -12.75
CA ASN A 364 2.65 -2.93 -11.52
C ASN A 364 2.59 -1.71 -10.58
N VAL A 365 3.72 -1.33 -9.98
CA VAL A 365 3.82 -0.23 -9.01
C VAL A 365 3.50 1.13 -9.65
N ARG A 366 3.79 1.31 -10.94
CA ARG A 366 3.46 2.56 -11.66
C ARG A 366 1.95 2.77 -11.77
N GLU A 367 1.20 1.72 -12.08
CA GLU A 367 -0.26 1.76 -12.13
C GLU A 367 -0.85 2.01 -10.73
N LEU A 368 -0.38 1.27 -9.71
CA LEU A 368 -0.81 1.47 -8.32
C LEU A 368 -0.59 2.93 -7.88
N GLN A 369 0.58 3.49 -8.14
CA GLN A 369 0.89 4.88 -7.79
C GLN A 369 -0.06 5.87 -8.47
N ASN A 370 -0.36 5.66 -9.76
CA ASN A 370 -1.30 6.51 -10.50
C ASN A 370 -2.72 6.42 -9.94
N VAL A 371 -3.19 5.23 -9.60
CA VAL A 371 -4.51 5.03 -8.96
C VAL A 371 -4.57 5.74 -7.62
N ILE A 372 -3.55 5.61 -6.77
CA ILE A 372 -3.51 6.28 -5.47
C ILE A 372 -3.49 7.81 -5.63
N ARG A 373 -2.74 8.36 -6.59
CA ARG A 373 -2.75 9.79 -6.88
C ARG A 373 -4.12 10.28 -7.34
N ALA A 374 -4.79 9.54 -8.23
CA ALA A 374 -6.13 9.85 -8.69
C ALA A 374 -7.16 9.82 -7.54
N LEU A 375 -7.05 8.84 -6.64
CA LEU A 375 -7.87 8.78 -5.44
C LEU A 375 -7.66 10.00 -4.53
N ALA A 376 -6.41 10.45 -4.34
CA ALA A 376 -6.11 11.61 -3.50
C ALA A 376 -6.67 12.92 -4.06
N VAL A 377 -6.66 13.10 -5.39
CA VAL A 377 -7.27 14.25 -6.07
C VAL A 377 -8.79 14.31 -5.86
N ASN A 378 -9.46 13.15 -5.90
CA ASN A 378 -10.91 13.04 -5.76
C ASN A 378 -11.37 12.77 -4.32
N ALA A 379 -10.45 12.73 -3.36
CA ALA A 379 -10.77 12.46 -1.97
C ALA A 379 -11.50 13.63 -1.30
N PRO A 380 -12.41 13.36 -0.34
CA PRO A 380 -12.96 14.42 0.49
C PRO A 380 -11.85 15.07 1.31
N SER A 381 -12.07 16.31 1.76
CA SER A 381 -11.08 17.03 2.60
C SER A 381 -10.76 16.28 3.89
N ARG A 382 -11.72 15.52 4.45
CA ARG A 382 -11.62 14.70 5.66
C ARG A 382 -12.45 13.42 5.51
N GLY A 383 -12.16 12.39 6.31
CA GLY A 383 -12.90 11.14 6.34
C GLY A 383 -12.13 9.95 5.76
N MET A 384 -12.85 9.03 5.14
CA MET A 384 -12.29 7.78 4.62
C MET A 384 -12.60 7.63 3.13
N VAL A 385 -11.58 7.24 2.37
CA VAL A 385 -11.72 6.84 0.96
C VAL A 385 -12.15 5.37 0.94
N THR A 386 -13.40 5.14 0.61
CA THR A 386 -14.02 3.80 0.56
C THR A 386 -13.78 3.10 -0.77
N PRO A 387 -14.03 1.78 -0.89
CA PRO A 387 -13.90 1.04 -2.16
C PRO A 387 -14.73 1.59 -3.31
N ALA A 388 -15.82 2.32 -3.02
CA ALA A 388 -16.67 2.96 -4.04
C ALA A 388 -15.94 4.06 -4.82
N ALA A 389 -14.85 4.61 -4.28
CA ALA A 389 -14.02 5.60 -4.97
C ALA A 389 -13.00 4.97 -5.94
N LEU A 390 -12.82 3.65 -5.92
CA LEU A 390 -11.89 2.96 -6.81
C LEU A 390 -12.40 2.98 -8.25
N PRO A 391 -11.52 3.21 -9.23
CA PRO A 391 -11.91 3.14 -10.64
C PRO A 391 -12.25 1.69 -11.04
N ALA A 392 -13.16 1.52 -11.99
CA ALA A 392 -13.33 0.24 -12.66
C ALA A 392 -12.06 -0.09 -13.48
N PRO A 393 -11.56 -1.35 -13.53
CA PRO A 393 -12.17 -2.57 -12.98
C PRO A 393 -11.77 -2.89 -11.53
N ILE A 394 -10.94 -2.07 -10.87
CA ILE A 394 -10.42 -2.35 -9.52
C ILE A 394 -11.55 -2.41 -8.49
N GLY A 395 -12.51 -1.48 -8.58
CA GLY A 395 -13.70 -1.48 -7.73
C GLY A 395 -14.59 -2.72 -7.93
N LEU A 396 -14.63 -3.26 -9.14
CA LEU A 396 -15.40 -4.48 -9.47
C LEU A 396 -14.69 -5.76 -9.01
N ALA A 397 -13.36 -5.78 -8.99
CA ALA A 397 -12.57 -6.89 -8.44
C ALA A 397 -12.71 -6.99 -6.90
N ALA A 398 -13.21 -5.96 -6.24
CA ALA A 398 -13.46 -5.94 -4.79
C ALA A 398 -14.66 -6.81 -4.39
N THR A 399 -15.58 -7.06 -5.28
CA THR A 399 -16.65 -8.05 -5.13
C THR A 399 -16.30 -9.24 -6.01
N PRO A 400 -16.13 -10.46 -5.45
CA PRO A 400 -16.22 -11.64 -6.28
C PRO A 400 -17.56 -11.53 -6.99
N ALA A 401 -17.56 -11.53 -8.34
CA ALA A 401 -18.81 -11.50 -9.08
C ALA A 401 -19.67 -12.64 -8.51
N PRO A 402 -20.77 -12.33 -7.82
CA PRO A 402 -21.57 -13.40 -7.25
C PRO A 402 -22.02 -14.22 -8.45
N THR A 403 -21.70 -15.51 -8.45
CA THR A 403 -22.35 -16.40 -9.44
C THR A 403 -23.84 -16.12 -9.39
N LEU A 404 -24.54 -16.18 -10.49
CA LEU A 404 -25.97 -15.90 -10.54
C LEU A 404 -26.73 -16.64 -9.42
N SER A 405 -26.25 -17.84 -9.04
CA SER A 405 -26.78 -18.63 -7.94
C SER A 405 -26.51 -18.01 -6.56
N LEU A 406 -25.33 -17.43 -6.31
CA LEU A 406 -25.00 -16.71 -5.06
C LEU A 406 -25.77 -15.39 -4.97
N ALA A 407 -25.89 -14.64 -6.05
CA ALA A 407 -26.65 -13.40 -6.10
C ALA A 407 -28.15 -13.66 -5.84
N ARG A 408 -28.72 -14.69 -6.48
CA ARG A 408 -30.10 -15.13 -6.21
C ARG A 408 -30.28 -15.57 -4.77
N ARG A 409 -29.38 -16.38 -4.22
CA ARG A 409 -29.46 -16.84 -2.84
C ARG A 409 -29.39 -15.68 -1.85
N GLY A 410 -28.49 -14.72 -2.05
CA GLY A 410 -28.39 -13.52 -1.19
C GLY A 410 -29.64 -12.65 -1.25
N PHE A 411 -30.21 -12.44 -2.46
CA PHE A 411 -31.47 -11.72 -2.63
C PHE A 411 -32.64 -12.45 -1.96
N GLU A 412 -32.80 -13.76 -2.20
CA GLU A 412 -33.84 -14.58 -1.56
C GLU A 412 -33.72 -14.55 -0.04
N GLU A 413 -32.52 -14.65 0.52
CA GLU A 413 -32.28 -14.59 1.95
C GLU A 413 -32.68 -13.25 2.56
N GLN A 414 -32.26 -12.14 1.92
CA GLN A 414 -32.59 -10.78 2.39
C GLN A 414 -34.10 -10.51 2.29
N PHE A 415 -34.74 -10.95 1.22
CA PHE A 415 -36.17 -10.76 0.98
C PHE A 415 -37.02 -11.55 1.97
N VAL A 416 -36.63 -12.81 2.25
CA VAL A 416 -37.32 -13.67 3.24
C VAL A 416 -37.13 -13.15 4.66
N ARG A 417 -35.93 -12.69 5.05
CA ARG A 417 -35.70 -12.08 6.37
C ARG A 417 -36.50 -10.80 6.56
N ALA A 418 -36.61 -9.96 5.54
CA ALA A 418 -37.42 -8.75 5.59
C ALA A 418 -38.92 -9.05 5.75
N ALA A 419 -39.44 -10.05 5.05
CA ALA A 419 -40.83 -10.49 5.20
C ALA A 419 -41.10 -11.10 6.59
N LEU A 420 -40.21 -11.90 7.13
CA LEU A 420 -40.31 -12.42 8.48
C LEU A 420 -40.32 -11.32 9.54
N ALA A 421 -39.43 -10.31 9.39
CA ALA A 421 -39.38 -9.18 10.30
C ALA A 421 -40.69 -8.36 10.28
N ARG A 422 -41.22 -8.05 9.08
CA ARG A 422 -42.54 -7.35 8.94
C ARG A 422 -43.70 -8.15 9.48
N ALA A 423 -43.67 -9.48 9.34
CA ALA A 423 -44.68 -10.39 9.88
C ALA A 423 -44.49 -10.68 11.39
N GLY A 424 -43.59 -10.02 12.09
CA GLY A 424 -43.31 -10.26 13.52
C GLY A 424 -42.91 -11.71 13.81
N HIS A 425 -42.11 -12.30 12.88
CA HIS A 425 -41.65 -13.72 12.92
C HIS A 425 -42.78 -14.75 12.88
N ARG A 426 -44.01 -14.36 12.51
CA ARG A 426 -45.13 -15.26 12.31
C ARG A 426 -45.08 -15.92 10.94
N SER A 427 -44.63 -17.17 10.87
CA SER A 427 -44.40 -17.92 9.60
C SER A 427 -45.64 -17.97 8.70
N THR A 428 -46.86 -17.95 9.28
CA THR A 428 -48.10 -17.97 8.48
C THR A 428 -48.35 -16.64 7.73
N LEU A 429 -48.05 -15.52 8.40
CA LEU A 429 -48.19 -14.19 7.81
C LEU A 429 -47.08 -13.92 6.78
N ALA A 430 -45.85 -14.30 7.11
CA ALA A 430 -44.71 -14.18 6.18
C ALA A 430 -44.92 -15.03 4.90
N ALA A 431 -45.43 -16.25 5.04
CA ALA A 431 -45.75 -17.11 3.90
C ALA A 431 -46.79 -16.46 2.96
N ARG A 432 -47.83 -15.85 3.55
CA ARG A 432 -48.86 -15.13 2.80
C ARG A 432 -48.29 -13.90 2.09
N GLU A 433 -47.44 -13.13 2.75
CA GLU A 433 -46.77 -11.95 2.18
C GLU A 433 -45.85 -12.32 1.01
N LEU A 434 -45.14 -13.45 1.14
CA LEU A 434 -44.23 -13.98 0.11
C LEU A 434 -44.97 -14.73 -1.02
N GLY A 435 -46.29 -14.89 -0.96
CA GLY A 435 -47.05 -15.63 -1.95
C GLY A 435 -46.73 -17.12 -2.03
N VAL A 436 -46.22 -17.74 -0.93
CA VAL A 436 -45.85 -19.16 -0.84
C VAL A 436 -46.68 -19.89 0.20
N SER A 437 -46.77 -21.25 0.09
CA SER A 437 -47.41 -22.03 1.11
C SER A 437 -46.53 -22.07 2.40
N ARG A 438 -47.15 -22.34 3.55
CA ARG A 438 -46.41 -22.49 4.82
C ARG A 438 -45.32 -23.56 4.75
N GLN A 439 -45.60 -24.68 4.05
CA GLN A 439 -44.60 -25.72 3.79
C GLN A 439 -43.50 -25.23 2.85
N GLY A 440 -43.84 -24.44 1.84
CA GLY A 440 -42.90 -23.81 0.92
C GLY A 440 -41.92 -22.87 1.64
N LEU A 441 -42.47 -22.02 2.54
CA LEU A 441 -41.64 -21.14 3.36
C LEU A 441 -40.69 -21.96 4.26
N ARG A 442 -41.16 -23.03 4.91
CA ARG A 442 -40.29 -23.89 5.72
C ARG A 442 -39.14 -24.51 4.95
N LYS A 443 -39.41 -25.02 3.74
CA LYS A 443 -38.34 -25.54 2.84
C LYS A 443 -37.36 -24.46 2.43
N LEU A 444 -37.88 -23.24 2.18
CA LEU A 444 -37.07 -22.07 1.80
C LEU A 444 -36.13 -21.67 2.95
N LEU A 445 -36.64 -21.60 4.18
CA LEU A 445 -35.88 -21.28 5.39
C LEU A 445 -34.73 -22.27 5.65
N VAL A 446 -35.02 -23.58 5.53
CA VAL A 446 -34.00 -24.63 5.66
C VAL A 446 -32.93 -24.51 4.58
N ARG A 447 -33.35 -24.28 3.32
CA ARG A 447 -32.43 -24.12 2.17
C ARG A 447 -31.51 -22.90 2.33
N LEU A 448 -32.04 -21.80 2.89
CA LEU A 448 -31.31 -20.55 3.11
C LEU A 448 -30.54 -20.49 4.42
N GLY A 449 -30.73 -21.47 5.34
CA GLY A 449 -30.10 -21.49 6.65
C GLY A 449 -30.65 -20.42 7.60
N ILE A 450 -31.91 -20.02 7.44
CA ILE A 450 -32.56 -19.00 8.27
C ILE A 450 -33.33 -19.69 9.38
N ASP A 451 -33.00 -19.36 10.63
CA ASP A 451 -33.71 -19.86 11.79
C ASP A 451 -35.04 -19.11 11.99
N ALA A 452 -36.18 -19.80 11.86
CA ALA A 452 -37.51 -19.22 11.96
C ALA A 452 -37.86 -18.78 13.38
N ASP A 453 -37.18 -19.36 14.40
CA ASP A 453 -37.47 -19.19 15.82
C ASP A 453 -36.47 -18.30 16.57
N ALA A 454 -35.62 -17.57 15.86
CA ALA A 454 -34.76 -16.55 16.45
C ALA A 454 -35.62 -15.40 17.03
N LYS A 455 -36.41 -15.69 18.05
CA LYS A 455 -36.96 -14.69 18.96
C LYS A 455 -35.77 -13.86 19.45
N CYS A 456 -35.90 -12.58 19.27
CA CYS A 456 -35.02 -11.55 19.80
C CYS A 456 -34.54 -11.92 21.25
N ARG A 457 -33.35 -12.48 21.42
CA ARG A 457 -32.68 -12.65 22.73
C ARG A 457 -32.10 -11.33 23.23
N THR A 458 -32.67 -10.21 22.80
CA THR A 458 -32.22 -8.86 23.16
C THR A 458 -33.34 -7.99 23.74
N CYS A 459 -34.40 -8.58 24.31
CA CYS A 459 -35.35 -7.87 25.16
C CYS A 459 -35.67 -8.78 26.37
N GLY A 460 -34.85 -8.63 27.38
CA GLY A 460 -34.99 -9.14 28.72
C GLY A 460 -33.91 -8.54 29.59
#